data_fdbfbda1202382813c04473a9cce9d53
#
_entry.id   fdbfbda1202382813c04473a9cce9d53
#
_cell.length_a   1.000
_cell.length_b   1.000
_cell.length_c   1.000
_cell.angle_alpha   90.00
_cell.angle_beta   90.00
_cell.angle_gamma   90.00
#
_symmetry.space_group_name_H-M   'P 1'
#
loop_
_entity.id
_entity.type
_entity.pdbx_description
1 polymer ?
#
loop_
_entity_poly.entity_id
_entity_poly.type
_entity_poly.pdbx_seq_one_letter_code
_entity_poly.pdbx_strand_id
1 'polypeptide(L)' 'MMPMLAELSGNFHVGLAAIGSAIGVGIIGLKAAEAT' A
#
# COMPACT_ATOMS: atom_id res chain seq x y z
N MET A 1 -25.47 -6.93 7.13
CA MET A 1 -24.67 -7.80 6.25
C MET A 1 -23.94 -7.00 5.18
N MET A 2 -24.67 -6.29 4.34
CA MET A 2 -24.04 -5.51 3.27
C MET A 2 -23.05 -4.46 3.76
N PRO A 3 -23.33 -3.72 4.84
CA PRO A 3 -22.34 -2.77 5.33
C PRO A 3 -21.04 -3.42 5.77
N MET A 4 -21.11 -4.61 6.32
CA MET A 4 -19.90 -5.33 6.75
C MET A 4 -19.06 -5.77 5.56
N LEU A 5 -19.71 -6.26 4.52
CA LEU A 5 -19.02 -6.66 3.29
C LEU A 5 -18.38 -5.46 2.60
N ALA A 6 -19.09 -4.33 2.59
CA ALA A 6 -18.57 -3.11 2.01
C ALA A 6 -17.33 -2.61 2.75
N GLU A 7 -17.35 -2.69 4.07
CA GLU A 7 -16.21 -2.28 4.88
C GLU A 7 -15.01 -3.20 4.65
N LEU A 8 -15.26 -4.49 4.52
CA LEU A 8 -14.20 -5.45 4.25
C LEU A 8 -13.55 -5.15 2.90
N SER A 9 -14.35 -4.90 1.87
CA SER A 9 -13.85 -4.55 0.54
C SER A 9 -13.05 -3.27 0.56
N GLY A 10 -13.55 -2.23 1.24
CA GLY A 10 -12.85 -0.97 1.38
C GLY A 10 -11.54 -1.13 2.11
N ASN A 11 -11.53 -1.90 3.18
CA ASN A 11 -10.33 -2.15 3.96
C ASN A 11 -9.30 -2.93 3.15
N PHE A 12 -9.76 -3.84 2.32
CA PHE A 12 -8.89 -4.60 1.43
C PHE A 12 -8.20 -3.66 0.43
N HIS A 13 -8.96 -2.74 -0.15
CA HIS A 13 -8.41 -1.75 -1.07
C HIS A 13 -7.36 -0.87 -0.40
N VAL A 14 -7.63 -0.41 0.79
CA VAL A 14 -6.71 0.44 1.55
C VAL A 14 -5.44 -0.35 1.89
N GLY A 15 -5.59 -1.60 2.31
CA GLY A 15 -4.44 -2.45 2.61
C GLY A 15 -3.56 -2.67 1.40
N LEU A 16 -4.17 -2.92 0.25
CA LEU A 16 -3.44 -3.14 -0.98
C LEU A 16 -2.71 -1.87 -1.43
N ALA A 17 -3.36 -0.72 -1.28
CA ALA A 17 -2.75 0.57 -1.58
C ALA A 17 -1.56 0.84 -0.67
N ALA A 18 -1.69 0.51 0.61
CA ALA A 18 -0.61 0.68 1.58
C ALA A 18 0.60 -0.17 1.24
N ILE A 19 0.38 -1.42 0.84
CA ILE A 19 1.46 -2.32 0.43
C ILE A 19 2.15 -1.76 -0.82
N GLY A 20 1.38 -1.35 -1.82
CA GLY A 20 1.93 -0.76 -3.04
C GLY A 20 2.72 0.50 -2.77
N SER A 21 2.21 1.36 -1.90
CA SER A 21 2.87 2.59 -1.52
C SER A 21 4.19 2.30 -0.80
N ALA A 22 4.17 1.34 0.12
CA ALA A 22 5.37 0.95 0.86
C ALA A 22 6.45 0.39 -0.07
N ILE A 23 6.08 -0.45 -1.02
CA ILE A 23 7.01 -1.00 -2.00
C ILE A 23 7.59 0.13 -2.86
N GLY A 24 6.75 1.05 -3.32
CA GLY A 24 7.18 2.18 -4.14
C GLY A 24 8.19 3.06 -3.41
N VAL A 25 7.87 3.44 -2.19
CA VAL A 25 8.77 4.27 -1.38
C VAL A 25 10.07 3.52 -1.08
N GLY A 26 9.97 2.22 -0.83
CA GLY A 26 11.15 1.38 -0.57
C GLY A 26 12.11 1.35 -1.75
N ILE A 27 11.58 1.20 -2.97
CA ILE A 27 12.40 1.17 -4.18
C ILE A 27 13.08 2.52 -4.40
N ILE A 28 12.33 3.61 -4.23
CA ILE A 28 12.88 4.96 -4.38
C ILE A 28 13.99 5.20 -3.35
N GLY A 29 13.75 4.79 -2.10
CA GLY A 29 14.73 4.94 -1.03
C GLY A 29 16.00 4.14 -1.31
N LEU A 30 15.85 2.95 -1.87
CA LEU A 30 16.99 2.10 -2.23
C LEU A 30 17.84 2.78 -3.30
N LYS A 31 17.20 3.33 -4.33
CA LYS A 31 17.89 4.03 -5.40
C LYS A 31 18.58 5.29 -4.91
N ALA A 32 17.94 6.02 -4.01
CA ALA A 32 18.55 7.22 -3.42
C ALA A 32 19.80 6.86 -2.63
N ALA A 33 19.78 5.77 -1.89
CA ALA A 33 20.94 5.30 -1.13
C ALA A 33 22.07 4.90 -2.06
N GLU A 34 21.78 4.28 -3.19
CA GLU A 34 22.79 3.88 -4.17
C GLU A 34 23.43 5.11 -4.83
N ALA A 35 22.67 6.20 -4.96
CA ALA A 35 23.18 7.41 -5.59
C ALA A 35 24.21 8.15 -4.74
N THR A 36 24.20 7.90 -3.45
CA THR A 36 25.17 8.53 -2.55
C THR A 36 26.42 7.67 -2.41
#